data_eb2c90ec6511079e98b3daedcf964b6f
#
_entry.id   eb2c90ec6511079e98b3daedcf964b6f
#
_cell.length_a   1.000
_cell.length_b   1.000
_cell.length_c   1.000
_cell.angle_alpha   90.00
_cell.angle_beta   90.00
_cell.angle_gamma   90.00
#
_symmetry.space_group_name_H-M   'P 1'
#
loop_
_entity.id
_entity.type
_entity.pdbx_description
1 polymer ?
#
loop_
_entity_poly.entity_id
_entity_poly.type
_entity_poly.pdbx_seq_one_letter_code
_entity_poly.pdbx_strand_id
1 'polypeptide(L)'
;WCLKRHKGLMRTFVPLTFIGNYDVTRIASMVGSELAALGATILLTVGGVPSVYYGDEQALRGTKRKGLGGDDAVRHTFPAVPAWMTAEGERTYRLYHDLIDLRRRNPWLARATTRPTRLANRSYSYDASGRGGEALHVDLRLDPTPHATISLGGKVILEVGH
;
A
#
# COMPACT_ATOMS: atom_id res chain seq x y z
N TRP A 1 9.35 -12.99 1.12
CA TRP A 1 8.69 -14.14 0.47
C TRP A 1 7.58 -13.67 -0.48
N CYS A 2 6.63 -12.85 -0.03
CA CYS A 2 5.50 -12.38 -0.87
C CYS A 2 5.95 -11.68 -2.16
N LEU A 3 6.87 -10.70 -2.08
CA LEU A 3 7.33 -9.97 -3.27
C LEU A 3 8.14 -10.85 -4.23
N LYS A 4 8.85 -11.86 -3.73
CA LYS A 4 9.52 -12.86 -4.60
C LYS A 4 8.50 -13.69 -5.38
N ARG A 5 7.42 -14.13 -4.72
CA ARG A 5 6.32 -14.85 -5.36
C ARG A 5 5.57 -13.97 -6.36
N HIS A 6 5.27 -12.74 -5.98
CA HIS A 6 4.66 -11.73 -6.84
C HIS A 6 5.46 -11.51 -8.12
N LYS A 7 6.80 -11.35 -8.03
CA LYS A 7 7.69 -11.25 -9.19
C LYS A 7 7.57 -12.46 -10.13
N GLY A 8 7.39 -13.66 -9.57
CA GLY A 8 7.16 -14.87 -10.35
C GLY A 8 5.86 -14.81 -11.16
N LEU A 9 4.76 -14.38 -10.53
CA LEU A 9 3.46 -14.23 -11.17
C LEU A 9 3.47 -13.18 -12.29
N MET A 10 4.16 -12.07 -12.10
CA MET A 10 4.30 -10.99 -13.09
C MET A 10 4.92 -11.43 -14.42
N ARG A 11 5.54 -12.58 -14.49
CA ARG A 11 6.07 -13.16 -15.73
C ARG A 11 4.98 -13.75 -16.62
N THR A 12 3.89 -14.22 -16.03
CA THR A 12 2.82 -14.94 -16.69
C THR A 12 1.60 -14.06 -16.94
N PHE A 13 1.22 -13.24 -15.95
CA PHE A 13 0.07 -12.34 -16.05
C PHE A 13 0.27 -11.11 -15.16
N VAL A 14 -0.62 -10.13 -15.29
CA VAL A 14 -0.64 -8.95 -14.40
C VAL A 14 -1.61 -9.25 -13.25
N PRO A 15 -1.12 -9.55 -12.03
CA PRO A 15 -1.98 -9.92 -10.92
C PRO A 15 -2.73 -8.71 -10.35
N LEU A 16 -3.96 -8.95 -9.88
CA LEU A 16 -4.62 -8.07 -8.92
C LEU A 16 -3.89 -8.17 -7.58
N THR A 17 -3.54 -7.04 -6.98
CA THR A 17 -2.85 -6.97 -5.69
C THR A 17 -3.68 -6.19 -4.68
N PHE A 18 -3.66 -6.58 -3.42
CA PHE A 18 -4.37 -5.90 -2.33
C PHE A 18 -3.68 -6.19 -0.99
N ILE A 19 -3.92 -5.33 0.00
CA ILE A 19 -3.45 -5.48 1.38
C ILE A 19 -4.59 -5.75 2.36
N GLY A 20 -5.84 -5.57 1.94
CA GLY A 20 -7.05 -5.83 2.71
C GLY A 20 -8.21 -6.25 1.81
N ASN A 21 -9.21 -6.90 2.39
CA ASN A 21 -10.45 -7.25 1.72
C ASN A 21 -11.59 -7.44 2.75
N TYR A 22 -12.80 -7.73 2.27
CA TYR A 22 -14.01 -7.88 3.07
C TYR A 22 -14.01 -9.11 4.01
N ASP A 23 -13.04 -10.00 3.89
CA ASP A 23 -13.01 -11.29 4.59
C ASP A 23 -11.88 -11.41 5.63
N VAL A 24 -11.18 -10.32 5.91
CA VAL A 24 -10.10 -10.27 6.90
C VAL A 24 -10.23 -9.05 7.81
N THR A 25 -9.57 -9.09 8.97
CA THR A 25 -9.40 -7.92 9.83
C THR A 25 -8.77 -6.78 9.03
N ARG A 26 -9.26 -5.56 9.18
CA ARG A 26 -8.76 -4.38 8.51
C ARG A 26 -7.28 -4.14 8.80
N ILE A 27 -6.53 -3.72 7.79
CA ILE A 27 -5.06 -3.56 7.91
C ILE A 27 -4.69 -2.58 9.03
N ALA A 28 -5.40 -1.46 9.18
CA ALA A 28 -5.16 -0.50 10.26
C ALA A 28 -5.42 -1.07 11.66
N SER A 29 -6.31 -2.09 11.79
CA SER A 29 -6.52 -2.83 13.05
C SER A 29 -5.43 -3.87 13.31
N MET A 30 -4.83 -4.43 12.26
CA MET A 30 -3.81 -5.46 12.39
C MET A 30 -2.45 -4.89 12.77
N VAL A 31 -2.05 -3.79 12.14
CA VAL A 31 -0.67 -3.28 12.24
C VAL A 31 -0.57 -1.81 12.65
N GLY A 32 -1.69 -1.12 12.84
CA GLY A 32 -1.73 0.32 13.04
C GLY A 32 -1.66 1.10 11.72
N SER A 33 -2.06 2.37 11.74
CA SER A 33 -2.14 3.21 10.54
C SER A 33 -0.79 3.51 9.91
N GLU A 34 0.26 3.68 10.71
CA GLU A 34 1.61 3.97 10.22
C GLU A 34 2.18 2.81 9.38
N LEU A 35 2.06 1.56 9.88
CA LEU A 35 2.49 0.39 9.11
C LEU A 35 1.52 0.09 7.96
N ALA A 36 0.22 0.40 8.09
CA ALA A 36 -0.74 0.31 6.99
C ALA A 36 -0.37 1.28 5.86
N ALA A 37 0.13 2.48 6.17
CA ALA A 37 0.64 3.44 5.21
C ALA A 37 1.84 2.89 4.42
N LEU A 38 2.77 2.18 5.09
CA LEU A 38 3.86 1.48 4.39
C LEU A 38 3.33 0.34 3.51
N GLY A 39 2.28 -0.37 3.96
CA GLY A 39 1.58 -1.37 3.16
C GLY A 39 0.97 -0.77 1.89
N ALA A 40 0.30 0.37 1.99
CA ALA A 40 -0.25 1.12 0.86
C ALA A 40 0.86 1.59 -0.11
N THR A 41 1.99 2.04 0.44
CA THR A 41 3.18 2.42 -0.35
C THR A 41 3.66 1.25 -1.20
N ILE A 42 3.80 0.06 -0.61
CA ILE A 42 4.17 -1.15 -1.35
C ILE A 42 3.11 -1.48 -2.41
N LEU A 43 1.82 -1.52 -2.01
CA LEU A 43 0.71 -1.86 -2.91
C LEU A 43 0.71 -1.01 -4.18
N LEU A 44 0.92 0.30 -4.03
CA LEU A 44 0.79 1.27 -5.12
C LEU A 44 2.09 1.49 -5.92
N THR A 45 3.22 0.93 -5.48
CA THR A 45 4.52 1.07 -6.18
C THR A 45 5.05 -0.22 -6.80
N VAL A 46 4.53 -1.40 -6.43
CA VAL A 46 4.87 -2.67 -7.10
C VAL A 46 4.09 -2.85 -8.41
N GLY A 47 4.53 -3.77 -9.26
CA GLY A 47 3.78 -4.17 -10.46
C GLY A 47 2.43 -4.79 -10.10
N GLY A 48 1.52 -4.91 -11.07
CA GLY A 48 0.18 -5.45 -10.89
C GLY A 48 -0.92 -4.39 -10.97
N VAL A 49 -2.15 -4.79 -10.71
CA VAL A 49 -3.32 -3.91 -10.60
C VAL A 49 -3.68 -3.79 -9.13
N PRO A 50 -3.39 -2.67 -8.46
CA PRO A 50 -3.72 -2.48 -7.06
C PRO A 50 -5.23 -2.36 -6.87
N SER A 51 -5.76 -3.08 -5.88
CA SER A 51 -7.13 -2.97 -5.40
C SER A 51 -7.11 -2.43 -3.98
N VAL A 52 -7.80 -1.33 -3.76
CA VAL A 52 -7.98 -0.72 -2.44
C VAL A 52 -9.31 -1.18 -1.89
N TYR A 53 -9.30 -1.81 -0.72
CA TYR A 53 -10.53 -2.13 -0.03
C TYR A 53 -11.10 -0.85 0.59
N TYR A 54 -12.36 -0.54 0.27
CA TYR A 54 -12.99 0.72 0.67
C TYR A 54 -12.85 1.00 2.17
N GLY A 55 -12.49 2.22 2.52
CA GLY A 55 -12.26 2.66 3.90
C GLY A 55 -10.82 2.43 4.40
N ASP A 56 -9.99 1.62 3.72
CA ASP A 56 -8.57 1.51 4.07
C ASP A 56 -7.84 2.83 3.78
N GLU A 57 -8.29 3.58 2.76
CA GLU A 57 -7.82 4.94 2.46
C GLU A 57 -8.20 5.98 3.53
N GLN A 58 -9.07 5.63 4.46
CA GLN A 58 -9.49 6.46 5.59
C GLN A 58 -9.01 5.89 6.93
N ALA A 59 -8.11 4.91 6.91
CA ALA A 59 -7.64 4.18 8.09
C ALA A 59 -8.78 3.55 8.93
N LEU A 60 -9.89 3.15 8.30
CA LEU A 60 -10.99 2.50 9.00
C LEU A 60 -10.51 1.23 9.69
N ARG A 61 -11.00 1.03 10.92
CA ARG A 61 -10.62 -0.09 11.77
C ARG A 61 -11.78 -1.07 11.89
N GLY A 62 -11.48 -2.34 11.99
CA GLY A 62 -12.47 -3.40 12.23
C GLY A 62 -11.76 -4.74 12.35
N THR A 63 -12.17 -5.51 13.35
CA THR A 63 -11.60 -6.85 13.60
C THR A 63 -12.62 -7.90 13.19
N LYS A 64 -12.25 -8.79 12.28
CA LYS A 64 -13.06 -9.94 11.91
C LYS A 64 -13.19 -10.89 13.11
N ARG A 65 -14.41 -11.35 13.35
CA ARG A 65 -14.72 -12.36 14.37
C ARG A 65 -15.26 -13.63 13.73
N LYS A 66 -15.25 -14.73 14.46
CA LYS A 66 -15.88 -15.98 14.01
C LYS A 66 -17.39 -15.93 14.30
N GLY A 67 -18.19 -16.60 13.48
CA GLY A 67 -19.61 -16.76 13.67
C GLY A 67 -20.47 -15.76 12.89
N LEU A 68 -21.78 -15.85 13.06
CA LEU A 68 -22.75 -14.99 12.38
C LEU A 68 -22.54 -13.53 12.78
N GLY A 69 -22.54 -12.61 11.81
CA GLY A 69 -22.25 -11.18 12.05
C GLY A 69 -20.77 -10.87 12.33
N GLY A 70 -19.89 -11.86 12.27
CA GLY A 70 -18.46 -11.68 12.54
C GLY A 70 -17.73 -10.75 11.56
N ASP A 71 -18.33 -10.50 10.41
CA ASP A 71 -17.79 -9.63 9.36
C ASP A 71 -18.29 -8.18 9.46
N ASP A 72 -19.31 -7.88 10.26
CA ASP A 72 -19.95 -6.55 10.29
C ASP A 72 -18.94 -5.44 10.62
N ALA A 73 -18.04 -5.71 11.56
CA ALA A 73 -16.99 -4.75 11.94
C ALA A 73 -15.98 -4.45 10.83
N VAL A 74 -15.85 -5.29 9.81
CA VAL A 74 -14.93 -5.08 8.69
C VAL A 74 -15.63 -4.61 7.41
N ARG A 75 -16.97 -4.67 7.39
CA ARG A 75 -17.84 -4.25 6.28
C ARG A 75 -18.65 -3.01 6.66
N HIS A 76 -17.96 -1.89 6.90
CA HIS A 76 -18.60 -0.63 7.29
C HIS A 76 -19.65 -0.19 6.29
N THR A 77 -20.78 0.30 6.78
CA THR A 77 -21.73 1.06 5.98
C THR A 77 -21.26 2.51 5.91
N PHE A 78 -21.14 3.06 4.71
CA PHE A 78 -20.89 4.49 4.57
C PHE A 78 -22.12 5.29 5.01
N PRO A 79 -21.95 6.39 5.76
CA PRO A 79 -23.05 7.26 6.10
C PRO A 79 -23.59 7.96 4.85
N ALA A 80 -24.90 8.29 4.86
CA ALA A 80 -25.54 8.99 3.73
C ALA A 80 -24.91 10.38 3.47
N VAL A 81 -24.37 11.00 4.50
CA VAL A 81 -23.57 12.24 4.43
C VAL A 81 -22.13 11.86 4.74
N PRO A 82 -21.14 12.35 3.97
CA PRO A 82 -19.74 12.09 4.29
C PRO A 82 -19.46 12.43 5.75
N ALA A 83 -19.16 11.41 6.55
CA ALA A 83 -18.65 11.65 7.89
C ALA A 83 -17.25 12.24 7.72
N TRP A 84 -16.96 13.32 8.45
CA TRP A 84 -15.63 13.89 8.43
C TRP A 84 -14.64 12.86 8.95
N MET A 85 -13.60 12.65 8.18
CA MET A 85 -12.51 11.77 8.56
C MET A 85 -11.84 12.32 9.82
N THR A 86 -11.35 11.41 10.64
CA THR A 86 -10.43 11.79 11.72
C THR A 86 -9.15 12.38 11.12
N ALA A 87 -8.35 13.09 11.91
CA ALA A 87 -7.04 13.59 11.46
C ALA A 87 -6.14 12.47 10.92
N GLU A 88 -6.22 11.26 11.51
CA GLU A 88 -5.57 10.04 11.01
C GLU A 88 -6.12 9.63 9.65
N GLY A 89 -7.44 9.63 9.50
CA GLY A 89 -8.12 9.31 8.23
C GLY A 89 -7.77 10.29 7.12
N GLU A 90 -7.73 11.59 7.41
CA GLU A 90 -7.32 12.61 6.44
C GLU A 90 -5.88 12.41 5.96
N ARG A 91 -4.94 12.15 6.88
CA ARG A 91 -3.54 11.88 6.50
C ARG A 91 -3.44 10.66 5.60
N THR A 92 -4.15 9.58 5.95
CA THR A 92 -4.17 8.34 5.17
C THR A 92 -4.80 8.58 3.79
N TYR A 93 -5.90 9.32 3.72
CA TYR A 93 -6.56 9.67 2.47
C TYR A 93 -5.63 10.47 1.53
N ARG A 94 -4.95 11.49 2.05
CA ARG A 94 -3.97 12.27 1.27
C ARG A 94 -2.85 11.38 0.75
N LEU A 95 -2.32 10.49 1.58
CA LEU A 95 -1.30 9.53 1.16
C LEU A 95 -1.78 8.65 0.01
N TYR A 96 -2.98 8.07 0.12
CA TYR A 96 -3.54 7.26 -0.98
C TYR A 96 -3.72 8.08 -2.25
N HIS A 97 -4.21 9.33 -2.12
CA HIS A 97 -4.33 10.25 -3.25
C HIS A 97 -2.97 10.46 -3.95
N ASP A 98 -1.93 10.77 -3.18
CA ASP A 98 -0.60 11.05 -3.71
C ASP A 98 0.04 9.80 -4.36
N LEU A 99 -0.12 8.63 -3.74
CA LEU A 99 0.36 7.36 -4.28
C LEU A 99 -0.39 6.95 -5.56
N ILE A 100 -1.71 7.18 -5.62
CA ILE A 100 -2.51 6.92 -6.83
C ILE A 100 -2.09 7.89 -7.94
N ASP A 101 -1.87 9.16 -7.62
CA ASP A 101 -1.44 10.16 -8.57
C ASP A 101 -0.04 9.85 -9.13
N LEU A 102 0.89 9.47 -8.25
CA LEU A 102 2.20 8.95 -8.66
C LEU A 102 2.05 7.78 -9.63
N ARG A 103 1.19 6.81 -9.32
CA ARG A 103 0.99 5.64 -10.16
C ARG A 103 0.34 6.00 -11.50
N ARG A 104 -0.63 6.92 -11.53
CA ARG A 104 -1.26 7.41 -12.76
C ARG A 104 -0.28 8.13 -13.69
N ARG A 105 0.68 8.87 -13.13
CA ARG A 105 1.77 9.50 -13.90
C ARG A 105 2.83 8.50 -14.37
N ASN A 106 2.85 7.29 -13.80
CA ASN A 106 3.81 6.23 -14.10
C ASN A 106 3.08 4.93 -14.51
N PRO A 107 2.35 4.90 -15.66
CA PRO A 107 1.53 3.75 -16.05
C PRO A 107 2.34 2.47 -16.30
N TRP A 108 3.64 2.60 -16.54
CA TRP A 108 4.58 1.48 -16.65
C TRP A 108 4.64 0.63 -15.38
N LEU A 109 4.29 1.20 -14.20
CA LEU A 109 4.21 0.48 -12.94
C LEU A 109 3.26 -0.72 -12.99
N ALA A 110 2.21 -0.71 -13.82
CA ALA A 110 1.33 -1.87 -13.98
C ALA A 110 2.07 -3.14 -14.40
N ARG A 111 3.18 -3.01 -15.14
CA ARG A 111 4.01 -4.11 -15.62
C ARG A 111 5.44 -4.09 -15.07
N ALA A 112 5.68 -3.31 -14.03
CA ALA A 112 7.00 -3.18 -13.41
C ALA A 112 7.48 -4.50 -12.80
N THR A 113 8.77 -4.71 -12.88
CA THR A 113 9.46 -5.81 -12.17
C THR A 113 10.06 -5.28 -10.89
N THR A 114 9.74 -5.89 -9.76
CA THR A 114 10.27 -5.51 -8.45
C THR A 114 11.54 -6.29 -8.13
N ARG A 115 12.60 -5.58 -7.74
CA ARG A 115 13.89 -6.15 -7.33
C ARG A 115 14.28 -5.62 -5.94
N PRO A 116 14.43 -6.46 -4.92
CA PRO A 116 14.99 -6.04 -3.64
C PRO A 116 16.42 -5.49 -3.81
N THR A 117 16.70 -4.37 -3.18
CA THR A 117 18.03 -3.75 -3.12
C THR A 117 18.62 -3.86 -1.71
N ARG A 118 17.77 -3.87 -0.67
CA ARG A 118 18.17 -4.08 0.71
C ARG A 118 17.10 -4.89 1.44
N LEU A 119 17.57 -5.79 2.30
CA LEU A 119 16.71 -6.56 3.21
C LEU A 119 17.40 -6.63 4.58
N ALA A 120 16.78 -6.05 5.60
CA ALA A 120 17.19 -6.14 6.99
C ALA A 120 15.95 -6.23 7.88
N ASN A 121 16.12 -6.59 9.15
CA ASN A 121 14.98 -6.83 10.06
C ASN A 121 14.01 -5.64 10.17
N ARG A 122 14.52 -4.42 10.04
CA ARG A 122 13.73 -3.19 10.22
C ARG A 122 13.83 -2.22 9.03
N SER A 123 14.31 -2.69 7.91
CA SER A 123 14.31 -1.93 6.66
C SER A 123 14.20 -2.83 5.44
N TYR A 124 13.52 -2.34 4.45
CA TYR A 124 13.37 -3.00 3.17
C TYR A 124 13.41 -1.97 2.03
N SER A 125 14.27 -2.19 1.06
CA SER A 125 14.31 -1.32 -0.12
C SER A 125 14.22 -2.14 -1.39
N TYR A 126 13.62 -1.58 -2.42
CA TYR A 126 13.49 -2.22 -3.72
C TYR A 126 13.39 -1.20 -4.85
N ASP A 127 13.74 -1.66 -6.04
CA ASP A 127 13.48 -0.96 -7.28
C ASP A 127 12.27 -1.60 -7.98
N ALA A 128 11.35 -0.76 -8.45
CA ALA A 128 10.35 -1.11 -9.44
C ALA A 128 10.83 -0.59 -10.79
N SER A 129 11.05 -1.49 -11.76
CA SER A 129 11.63 -1.14 -13.05
C SER A 129 10.67 -1.44 -14.19
N GLY A 130 10.48 -0.48 -15.08
CA GLY A 130 9.77 -0.62 -16.34
C GLY A 130 10.65 -1.21 -17.46
N ARG A 131 10.03 -1.56 -18.58
CA ARG A 131 10.72 -2.12 -19.75
C ARG A 131 11.46 -1.06 -20.58
N GLY A 132 11.07 0.19 -20.45
CA GLY A 132 11.67 1.35 -21.14
C GLY A 132 12.85 1.98 -20.40
N GLY A 133 13.32 1.36 -19.31
CA GLY A 133 14.42 1.89 -18.48
C GLY A 133 13.96 2.77 -17.33
N GLU A 134 12.65 2.93 -17.16
CA GLU A 134 12.10 3.63 -16.00
C GLU A 134 12.41 2.86 -14.72
N ALA A 135 12.72 3.58 -13.63
CA ALA A 135 12.99 2.99 -12.34
C ALA A 135 12.51 3.90 -11.21
N LEU A 136 11.78 3.31 -10.28
CA LEU A 136 11.33 3.94 -9.04
C LEU A 136 11.97 3.18 -7.89
N HIS A 137 12.68 3.90 -7.01
CA HIS A 137 13.28 3.33 -5.81
C HIS A 137 12.41 3.60 -4.60
N VAL A 138 12.17 2.58 -3.77
CA VAL A 138 11.41 2.67 -2.53
C VAL A 138 12.28 2.18 -1.38
N ASP A 139 12.48 3.04 -0.36
CA ASP A 139 13.14 2.70 0.90
C ASP A 139 12.12 2.76 2.03
N LEU A 140 11.97 1.65 2.74
CA LEU A 140 11.03 1.48 3.86
C LEU A 140 11.82 1.26 5.14
N ARG A 141 11.48 1.99 6.19
CA ARG A 141 12.08 1.92 7.52
C ARG A 141 11.01 1.74 8.59
N LEU A 142 11.31 0.91 9.59
CA LEU A 142 10.43 0.67 10.73
C LEU A 142 10.91 1.38 12.02
N ASP A 143 12.15 1.85 12.02
CA ASP A 143 12.80 2.53 13.12
C ASP A 143 13.32 3.92 12.74
N PRO A 144 13.30 4.88 13.67
CA PRO A 144 12.67 4.86 15.00
C PRO A 144 11.14 4.94 14.90
N THR A 145 10.62 5.46 13.78
CA THR A 145 9.21 5.52 13.41
C THR A 145 9.03 4.96 12.00
N PRO A 146 7.90 4.28 11.71
CA PRO A 146 7.62 3.80 10.36
C PRO A 146 7.60 4.93 9.34
N HIS A 147 8.44 4.86 8.33
CA HIS A 147 8.48 5.82 7.24
C HIS A 147 8.97 5.18 5.93
N ALA A 148 8.68 5.84 4.82
CA ALA A 148 9.21 5.45 3.53
C ALA A 148 9.59 6.68 2.69
N THR A 149 10.55 6.49 1.79
CA THR A 149 10.86 7.44 0.72
C THR A 149 10.69 6.77 -0.63
N ILE A 150 10.14 7.52 -1.57
CA ILE A 150 9.98 7.11 -2.97
C ILE A 150 10.80 8.07 -3.82
N SER A 151 11.70 7.52 -4.63
CA SER A 151 12.59 8.29 -5.49
C SER A 151 12.43 7.89 -6.95
N LEU A 152 12.48 8.86 -7.83
CA LEU A 152 12.49 8.69 -9.29
C LEU A 152 13.69 9.43 -9.84
N GLY A 153 14.54 8.73 -10.64
CA GLY A 153 15.76 9.31 -11.19
C GLY A 153 16.73 9.83 -10.12
N GLY A 154 16.75 9.22 -8.92
CA GLY A 154 17.58 9.62 -7.78
C GLY A 154 17.03 10.80 -6.96
N LYS A 155 15.94 11.41 -7.37
CA LYS A 155 15.27 12.49 -6.62
C LYS A 155 14.10 11.92 -5.80
N VAL A 156 14.03 12.26 -4.51
CA VAL A 156 12.87 11.96 -3.67
C VAL A 156 11.66 12.73 -4.20
N ILE A 157 10.57 12.03 -4.45
CA ILE A 157 9.32 12.57 -5.01
C ILE A 157 8.14 12.42 -4.05
N LEU A 158 8.25 11.54 -3.07
CA LEU A 158 7.24 11.37 -2.02
C LEU A 158 7.90 10.83 -0.74
N GLU A 159 7.51 11.38 0.40
CA GLU A 159 7.84 10.90 1.74
C GLU A 159 6.58 10.45 2.46
N VAL A 160 6.66 9.34 3.18
CA VAL A 160 5.55 8.69 3.88
C VAL A 160 5.94 8.46 5.33
N GLY A 161 5.08 8.88 6.24
CA GLY A 161 5.34 8.82 7.69
C GLY A 161 6.06 10.06 8.20
N HIS A 162 5.94 10.30 9.49
CA HIS A 162 6.61 11.39 10.24
C HIS A 162 7.19 10.84 11.52
#